data_c65f92a31d8c4be8a309b0195537c68a
#
_entry.id   c65f92a31d8c4be8a309b0195537c68a
#
_cell.length_a   1.000
_cell.length_b   1.000
_cell.length_c   1.000
_cell.angle_alpha   90.00
_cell.angle_beta   90.00
_cell.angle_gamma   90.00
#
_symmetry.space_group_name_H-M   'P 1'
#
loop_
_entity.id
_entity.type
_entity.pdbx_description
1 polymer ?
#
loop_
_entity_poly.entity_id
_entity_poly.type
_entity_poly.pdbx_seq_one_letter_code
_entity_poly.pdbx_strand_id
1 'polypeptide(L)'
;MENLFLTLSLFVAISHTLPHLAGSFPISHNFPAVFNFGDSNSDTGELTSGLGFLLQPSYGQTYFKPPSSGRFCNGRLIVDFLLEAIDRPYLRPYLDSISRQSYRRGCNFAAAGSTIQKANAASYSPFGFGVQVSQFITFKSKVIQLIHQGPLGCLAQVVSLFGKDKSKLDEFGCVSDHNQAAQLFNLQLNGLFKKLPQLYPGSHFTYVDIFSIKSDLILNHSKYGFDHSIMVCCGTGGPPLNFDDQVGCGETATSNGTIKTAKPCIDSSKYVSWDGIHYTEAANRFVTLHILTGKYSETVSSQNL
;
A
#
# COMPACT_ATOMS: atom_id res chain seq x y z
N MET A 1 7.55 34.80 1.76
CA MET A 1 6.71 33.65 1.37
C MET A 1 7.66 32.65 0.77
N GLU A 2 8.17 31.75 1.62
CA GLU A 2 9.17 30.76 1.23
C GLU A 2 8.50 29.63 0.46
N ASN A 3 9.08 29.31 -0.67
CA ASN A 3 8.63 28.23 -1.56
C ASN A 3 8.82 26.87 -0.84
N LEU A 4 7.75 26.25 -0.45
CA LEU A 4 7.75 24.89 0.12
C LEU A 4 7.87 23.87 -1.03
N PHE A 5 9.10 23.46 -1.32
CA PHE A 5 9.36 22.38 -2.27
C PHE A 5 9.20 21.05 -1.55
N LEU A 6 8.40 20.17 -2.12
CA LEU A 6 8.30 18.78 -1.67
C LEU A 6 8.89 17.87 -2.73
N THR A 7 10.09 17.37 -2.46
CA THR A 7 10.68 16.25 -3.18
C THR A 7 10.61 15.03 -2.28
N LEU A 8 9.97 13.96 -2.75
CA LEU A 8 10.04 12.66 -2.07
C LEU A 8 11.26 11.91 -2.60
N SER A 9 12.36 11.98 -1.88
CA SER A 9 13.54 11.14 -2.10
C SER A 9 13.89 10.48 -0.77
N LEU A 10 14.07 9.19 -0.78
CA LEU A 10 13.97 8.31 0.39
C LEU A 10 15.28 7.59 0.72
N PHE A 11 15.65 7.46 2.00
CA PHE A 11 16.84 6.71 2.49
C PHE A 11 16.61 5.97 3.80
N VAL A 12 17.34 4.85 3.95
CA VAL A 12 17.31 3.96 5.10
C VAL A 12 18.62 4.00 5.87
N ALA A 13 18.54 4.17 7.19
CA ALA A 13 19.55 3.67 8.11
C ALA A 13 19.08 2.30 8.63
N ILE A 14 19.78 1.24 8.28
CA ILE A 14 19.54 -0.12 8.77
C ILE A 14 20.46 -0.36 9.96
N SER A 15 19.91 -0.51 11.15
CA SER A 15 20.64 -1.07 12.28
C SER A 15 20.44 -2.59 12.34
N HIS A 16 21.54 -3.30 12.13
CA HIS A 16 21.88 -4.63 12.61
C HIS A 16 20.95 -5.81 12.25
N THR A 17 21.16 -6.40 11.09
CA THR A 17 21.32 -7.84 10.81
C THR A 17 21.14 -8.21 9.32
N LEU A 18 21.62 -7.38 8.39
CA LEU A 18 21.75 -7.81 6.99
C LEU A 18 23.20 -7.58 6.53
N PRO A 19 23.85 -8.57 5.91
CA PRO A 19 25.17 -8.37 5.33
C PRO A 19 25.06 -7.48 4.08
N HIS A 20 25.77 -6.37 4.13
CA HIS A 20 26.27 -5.56 3.02
C HIS A 20 25.36 -5.32 1.80
N LEU A 21 24.48 -4.34 1.92
CA LEU A 21 24.14 -3.44 0.82
C LEU A 21 24.38 -2.00 1.31
N ALA A 22 25.64 -1.69 1.62
CA ALA A 22 26.07 -0.34 1.92
C ALA A 22 26.39 0.39 0.62
N GLY A 23 25.36 0.78 -0.12
CA GLY A 23 25.42 1.89 -1.05
C GLY A 23 25.13 3.15 -0.26
N SER A 24 26.06 4.07 -0.13
CA SER A 24 25.82 5.39 0.43
C SER A 24 24.80 6.13 -0.44
N PHE A 25 23.63 6.33 0.11
CA PHE A 25 22.59 7.08 -0.55
C PHE A 25 22.69 8.56 -0.11
N PRO A 26 22.97 9.51 -1.01
CA PRO A 26 23.07 10.90 -0.64
C PRO A 26 21.69 11.55 -0.78
N ILE A 27 20.90 11.65 0.25
CA ILE A 27 19.84 12.67 0.29
C ILE A 27 19.51 13.04 1.74
N SER A 28 20.07 14.11 2.20
CA SER A 28 19.56 14.91 3.30
C SER A 28 18.51 15.84 2.75
N HIS A 29 17.29 15.36 2.56
CA HIS A 29 16.15 16.24 2.25
C HIS A 29 15.34 16.42 3.51
N ASN A 30 15.35 17.63 4.05
CA ASN A 30 14.54 17.98 5.19
C ASN A 30 13.10 18.26 4.70
N PHE A 31 12.30 17.21 4.56
CA PHE A 31 10.89 17.36 4.22
C PHE A 31 10.13 18.01 5.39
N PRO A 32 9.55 19.20 5.23
CA PRO A 32 8.82 19.86 6.31
C PRO A 32 7.54 19.10 6.69
N ALA A 33 6.87 18.47 5.73
CA ALA A 33 5.66 17.69 5.93
C ALA A 33 5.51 16.60 4.84
N VAL A 34 4.82 15.49 5.20
CA VAL A 34 4.44 14.41 4.29
C VAL A 34 2.93 14.25 4.32
N PHE A 35 2.30 14.13 3.15
CA PHE A 35 0.88 13.86 3.01
C PHE A 35 0.71 12.61 2.14
N ASN A 36 -0.11 11.68 2.59
CA ASN A 36 -0.38 10.44 1.90
C ASN A 36 -1.84 10.35 1.46
N PHE A 37 -2.06 9.79 0.28
CA PHE A 37 -3.38 9.53 -0.31
C PHE A 37 -3.38 8.12 -0.85
N GLY A 38 -4.54 7.48 -0.92
CA GLY A 38 -4.64 6.12 -1.45
C GLY A 38 -5.77 5.32 -0.85
N ASP A 39 -5.57 4.02 -0.87
CA ASP A 39 -6.52 3.01 -0.39
C ASP A 39 -6.00 2.28 0.86
N SER A 40 -6.51 1.07 1.09
CA SER A 40 -6.12 0.22 2.24
C SER A 40 -4.63 -0.11 2.31
N ASN A 41 -3.89 -0.05 1.19
CA ASN A 41 -2.45 -0.34 1.17
C ASN A 41 -1.61 0.77 1.82
N SER A 42 -2.22 1.93 2.09
CA SER A 42 -1.55 3.04 2.76
C SER A 42 -2.41 3.72 3.83
N ASP A 43 -3.59 3.16 4.14
CA ASP A 43 -4.48 3.64 5.22
C ASP A 43 -3.88 3.33 6.60
N THR A 44 -3.58 4.37 7.37
CA THR A 44 -3.05 4.25 8.74
C THR A 44 -4.14 4.38 9.80
N GLY A 45 -5.42 4.29 9.39
CA GLY A 45 -6.58 4.34 10.27
C GLY A 45 -7.65 5.37 9.87
N GLU A 46 -7.61 5.92 8.66
CA GLU A 46 -8.59 6.93 8.20
C GLU A 46 -10.00 6.34 8.12
N LEU A 47 -10.16 5.15 7.50
CA LEU A 47 -11.46 4.49 7.44
C LEU A 47 -11.97 4.12 8.82
N THR A 48 -11.12 3.53 9.66
CA THR A 48 -11.52 3.11 11.01
C THR A 48 -11.86 4.29 11.90
N SER A 49 -11.12 5.39 11.82
CA SER A 49 -11.40 6.63 12.56
C SER A 49 -12.68 7.30 12.06
N GLY A 50 -12.87 7.36 10.74
CA GLY A 50 -14.01 8.03 10.13
C GLY A 50 -15.34 7.29 10.33
N LEU A 51 -15.33 5.96 10.43
CA LEU A 51 -16.50 5.12 10.64
C LEU A 51 -16.67 4.60 12.07
N GLY A 52 -15.68 4.82 12.93
CA GLY A 52 -15.76 4.49 14.35
C GLY A 52 -15.73 2.99 14.67
N PHE A 53 -14.96 2.19 13.92
CA PHE A 53 -14.77 0.77 14.20
C PHE A 53 -13.30 0.39 14.42
N LEU A 54 -13.04 -0.80 14.92
CA LEU A 54 -11.70 -1.34 15.10
C LEU A 54 -11.48 -2.54 14.17
N LEU A 55 -10.28 -2.65 13.60
CA LEU A 55 -9.86 -3.86 12.91
C LEU A 55 -9.66 -5.01 13.91
N GLN A 56 -9.78 -6.24 13.41
CA GLN A 56 -9.51 -7.44 14.21
C GLN A 56 -8.05 -7.44 14.71
N PRO A 57 -7.78 -8.03 15.89
CA PRO A 57 -6.44 -8.03 16.50
C PRO A 57 -5.33 -8.68 15.65
N SER A 58 -5.70 -9.42 14.61
CA SER A 58 -4.76 -9.96 13.62
C SER A 58 -4.03 -8.88 12.81
N TYR A 59 -4.65 -7.70 12.67
CA TYR A 59 -4.04 -6.57 11.99
C TYR A 59 -3.10 -5.82 12.94
N GLY A 60 -1.89 -5.54 12.48
CA GLY A 60 -0.85 -4.87 13.26
C GLY A 60 -0.04 -5.77 14.19
N GLN A 61 -0.35 -7.07 14.30
CA GLN A 61 0.17 -7.99 15.32
C GLN A 61 1.70 -8.15 15.33
N THR A 62 2.39 -7.93 14.20
CA THR A 62 3.85 -8.09 14.13
C THR A 62 4.62 -6.87 14.61
N TYR A 63 3.99 -5.70 14.66
CA TYR A 63 4.67 -4.45 15.02
C TYR A 63 3.87 -3.58 15.98
N PHE A 64 2.59 -3.32 15.70
CA PHE A 64 1.74 -2.50 16.53
C PHE A 64 1.03 -3.40 17.56
N LYS A 65 1.09 -3.04 18.83
CA LYS A 65 0.35 -3.80 19.85
C LYS A 65 -1.14 -3.49 19.79
N PRO A 66 -2.04 -4.46 20.06
CA PRO A 66 -3.48 -4.20 20.18
C PRO A 66 -3.80 -3.10 21.21
N PRO A 67 -4.91 -2.36 21.07
CA PRO A 67 -5.94 -2.52 20.06
C PRO A 67 -5.53 -1.89 18.74
N SER A 68 -5.82 -2.58 17.64
CA SER A 68 -5.72 -2.22 16.24
C SER A 68 -4.92 -0.96 15.84
N SER A 69 -3.94 -1.15 14.97
CA SER A 69 -3.15 -0.06 14.36
C SER A 69 -3.92 0.77 13.32
N GLY A 70 -5.16 0.38 12.98
CA GLY A 70 -5.91 0.93 11.84
C GLY A 70 -5.35 0.55 10.46
N ARG A 71 -4.28 -0.26 10.40
CA ARG A 71 -3.59 -0.67 9.16
C ARG A 71 -4.10 -2.01 8.67
N PHE A 72 -4.44 -2.09 7.38
CA PHE A 72 -4.89 -3.33 6.72
C PHE A 72 -3.69 -4.23 6.35
N CYS A 73 -2.90 -4.57 7.37
CA CYS A 73 -1.68 -5.37 7.27
C CYS A 73 -1.40 -5.99 8.64
N ASN A 74 -0.62 -7.06 8.71
CA ASN A 74 -0.19 -7.62 10.00
C ASN A 74 0.80 -6.73 10.78
N GLY A 75 1.35 -5.70 10.16
CA GLY A 75 2.31 -4.77 10.76
C GLY A 75 2.37 -3.43 10.04
N ARG A 76 3.58 -3.02 9.65
CA ARG A 76 3.83 -1.75 8.96
C ARG A 76 3.44 -1.80 7.49
N LEU A 77 2.94 -0.69 6.99
CA LEU A 77 2.69 -0.42 5.57
C LEU A 77 3.93 0.15 4.89
N ILE A 78 3.91 0.20 3.56
CA ILE A 78 4.96 0.85 2.77
C ILE A 78 5.22 2.28 3.25
N VAL A 79 4.17 3.06 3.49
CA VAL A 79 4.26 4.45 3.96
C VAL A 79 4.98 4.56 5.31
N ASP A 80 4.82 3.59 6.22
CA ASP A 80 5.49 3.60 7.52
C ASP A 80 7.00 3.40 7.34
N PHE A 81 7.42 2.44 6.52
CA PHE A 81 8.84 2.22 6.21
C PHE A 81 9.46 3.42 5.48
N LEU A 82 8.70 4.06 4.59
CA LEU A 82 9.13 5.28 3.92
C LEU A 82 9.43 6.39 4.93
N LEU A 83 8.57 6.57 5.92
CA LEU A 83 8.74 7.57 6.97
C LEU A 83 9.93 7.25 7.89
N GLU A 84 10.11 5.98 8.25
CA GLU A 84 11.31 5.54 9.00
C GLU A 84 12.59 5.90 8.24
N ALA A 85 12.60 5.65 6.93
CA ALA A 85 13.77 5.90 6.11
C ALA A 85 14.18 7.38 6.04
N ILE A 86 13.23 8.30 6.19
CA ILE A 86 13.50 9.75 6.22
C ILE A 86 13.52 10.33 7.63
N ASP A 87 13.58 9.46 8.66
CA ASP A 87 13.55 9.84 10.08
C ASP A 87 12.35 10.74 10.42
N ARG A 88 11.14 10.26 10.05
CA ARG A 88 9.87 10.94 10.32
C ARG A 88 8.93 10.06 11.13
N PRO A 89 8.11 10.66 12.02
CA PRO A 89 7.06 9.92 12.72
C PRO A 89 6.04 9.38 11.73
N TYR A 90 5.41 8.25 12.07
CA TYR A 90 4.32 7.70 11.29
C TYR A 90 3.19 8.69 11.12
N LEU A 91 2.60 8.71 9.91
CA LEU A 91 1.46 9.58 9.62
C LEU A 91 0.23 9.12 10.40
N ARG A 92 -0.47 10.09 10.95
CA ARG A 92 -1.79 9.88 11.53
C ARG A 92 -2.87 10.12 10.50
N PRO A 93 -4.00 9.41 10.61
CA PRO A 93 -5.15 9.66 9.76
C PRO A 93 -5.70 11.07 10.00
N TYR A 94 -6.19 11.69 8.94
CA TYR A 94 -6.77 13.04 9.00
C TYR A 94 -8.00 13.10 9.92
N LEU A 95 -8.82 12.02 9.94
CA LEU A 95 -10.03 11.92 10.76
C LEU A 95 -9.78 11.44 12.21
N ASP A 96 -8.53 11.22 12.61
CA ASP A 96 -8.20 10.91 14.03
C ASP A 96 -8.38 12.14 14.91
N SER A 97 -9.63 12.40 15.29
CA SER A 97 -10.03 13.56 16.09
C SER A 97 -9.61 13.51 17.56
N ILE A 98 -9.17 12.34 18.05
CA ILE A 98 -8.85 12.13 19.48
C ILE A 98 -7.43 12.57 19.80
N SER A 99 -6.55 12.62 18.80
CA SER A 99 -5.18 13.04 19.03
C SER A 99 -5.02 14.55 19.01
N ARG A 100 -4.64 15.12 20.15
CA ARG A 100 -4.23 16.52 20.27
C ARG A 100 -2.92 16.86 19.54
N GLN A 101 -2.41 15.98 18.70
CA GLN A 101 -1.12 16.19 18.05
C GLN A 101 -1.25 17.04 16.79
N SER A 102 -0.24 17.87 16.60
CA SER A 102 -0.14 18.80 15.48
C SER A 102 0.11 18.05 14.16
N TYR A 103 -0.70 18.29 13.14
CA TYR A 103 -0.47 17.87 11.74
C TYR A 103 0.62 18.71 11.02
N ARG A 104 1.47 19.43 11.77
CA ARG A 104 2.52 20.27 11.18
C ARG A 104 3.52 19.50 10.31
N ARG A 105 3.66 18.20 10.55
CA ARG A 105 4.55 17.33 9.78
C ARG A 105 3.83 16.46 8.74
N GLY A 106 2.56 16.76 8.50
CA GLY A 106 1.70 16.04 7.54
C GLY A 106 0.66 15.16 8.20
N CYS A 107 -0.16 14.52 7.37
CA CYS A 107 -1.15 13.52 7.79
C CYS A 107 -1.49 12.56 6.64
N ASN A 108 -2.26 11.53 6.96
CA ASN A 108 -2.72 10.52 6.02
C ASN A 108 -4.20 10.74 5.68
N PHE A 109 -4.50 10.86 4.39
CA PHE A 109 -5.86 10.92 3.84
C PHE A 109 -6.27 9.60 3.18
N ALA A 110 -5.33 8.65 3.02
CA ALA A 110 -5.62 7.36 2.43
C ALA A 110 -6.65 6.59 3.27
N ALA A 111 -7.67 6.06 2.64
CA ALA A 111 -8.75 5.33 3.29
C ALA A 111 -9.02 4.00 2.59
N ALA A 112 -9.16 2.92 3.36
CA ALA A 112 -9.45 1.61 2.81
C ALA A 112 -10.76 1.61 2.00
N GLY A 113 -10.79 0.83 0.93
CA GLY A 113 -11.92 0.78 -0.01
C GLY A 113 -12.08 2.02 -0.89
N SER A 114 -11.12 2.96 -0.82
CA SER A 114 -11.11 4.15 -1.67
C SER A 114 -10.92 3.80 -3.13
N THR A 115 -11.67 4.47 -4.00
CA THR A 115 -11.52 4.39 -5.45
C THR A 115 -11.49 5.79 -6.06
N ILE A 116 -11.04 5.87 -7.32
CA ILE A 116 -11.06 7.13 -8.08
C ILE A 116 -12.49 7.49 -8.48
N GLN A 117 -13.30 6.50 -8.82
CA GLN A 117 -14.68 6.71 -9.24
C GLN A 117 -15.62 6.81 -8.03
N LYS A 118 -16.42 7.87 -7.99
CA LYS A 118 -17.37 8.10 -6.89
C LYS A 118 -18.38 6.96 -6.68
N ALA A 119 -18.86 6.34 -7.75
CA ALA A 119 -19.82 5.26 -7.67
C ALA A 119 -19.29 4.03 -6.92
N ASN A 120 -18.02 3.68 -7.12
CA ASN A 120 -17.39 2.55 -6.45
C ASN A 120 -17.03 2.88 -5.00
N ALA A 121 -16.63 4.11 -4.72
CA ALA A 121 -16.33 4.57 -3.36
C ALA A 121 -17.55 4.49 -2.44
N ALA A 122 -18.74 4.79 -2.94
CA ALA A 122 -19.99 4.73 -2.15
C ALA A 122 -20.35 3.30 -1.69
N SER A 123 -19.85 2.26 -2.37
CA SER A 123 -20.15 0.87 -2.03
C SER A 123 -19.23 0.30 -0.94
N TYR A 124 -17.99 0.77 -0.82
CA TYR A 124 -16.98 0.23 0.10
C TYR A 124 -16.47 1.26 1.10
N SER A 125 -16.28 2.51 0.66
CA SER A 125 -15.78 3.59 1.51
C SER A 125 -16.37 4.92 1.06
N PRO A 126 -16.84 5.77 2.01
CA PRO A 126 -17.27 7.13 1.68
C PRO A 126 -16.08 8.06 1.35
N PHE A 127 -14.85 7.62 1.61
CA PHE A 127 -13.63 8.42 1.47
C PHE A 127 -12.90 8.17 0.15
N GLY A 128 -13.65 8.22 -0.98
CA GLY A 128 -13.05 8.13 -2.31
C GLY A 128 -12.00 9.22 -2.55
N PHE A 129 -11.15 9.04 -3.58
CA PHE A 129 -10.02 9.92 -3.86
C PHE A 129 -10.42 11.41 -3.95
N GLY A 130 -11.59 11.72 -4.53
CA GLY A 130 -12.11 13.10 -4.56
C GLY A 130 -12.38 13.68 -3.18
N VAL A 131 -12.80 12.86 -2.20
CA VAL A 131 -12.99 13.29 -0.80
C VAL A 131 -11.64 13.55 -0.15
N GLN A 132 -10.66 12.66 -0.33
CA GLN A 132 -9.30 12.84 0.19
C GLN A 132 -8.66 14.13 -0.33
N VAL A 133 -8.81 14.42 -1.62
CA VAL A 133 -8.35 15.68 -2.22
C VAL A 133 -9.07 16.89 -1.61
N SER A 134 -10.38 16.80 -1.36
CA SER A 134 -11.13 17.88 -0.71
C SER A 134 -10.70 18.11 0.73
N GLN A 135 -10.43 17.04 1.48
CA GLN A 135 -9.85 17.10 2.82
C GLN A 135 -8.48 17.81 2.79
N PHE A 136 -7.63 17.45 1.83
CA PHE A 136 -6.32 18.07 1.65
C PHE A 136 -6.42 19.55 1.23
N ILE A 137 -7.30 19.91 0.29
CA ILE A 137 -7.52 21.31 -0.11
C ILE A 137 -7.96 22.14 1.09
N THR A 138 -8.81 21.58 1.95
CA THR A 138 -9.22 22.21 3.22
C THR A 138 -8.02 22.38 4.17
N PHE A 139 -7.11 21.44 4.17
CA PHE A 139 -5.88 21.48 4.98
C PHE A 139 -4.82 22.47 4.43
N LYS A 140 -4.93 22.94 3.21
CA LYS A 140 -4.03 23.86 2.47
C LYS A 140 -2.56 23.47 2.44
N SER A 141 -2.11 22.83 1.39
CA SER A 141 -0.79 23.03 0.75
C SER A 141 -0.54 22.13 -0.46
N LYS A 142 0.49 22.43 -1.22
CA LYS A 142 0.80 21.91 -2.55
C LYS A 142 1.65 20.65 -2.48
N VAL A 143 1.07 19.45 -2.51
CA VAL A 143 1.85 18.24 -2.86
C VAL A 143 0.97 17.15 -3.42
N ILE A 144 1.38 16.55 -4.53
CA ILE A 144 0.72 15.39 -5.14
C ILE A 144 1.76 14.29 -5.34
N GLN A 145 1.50 13.11 -4.75
CA GLN A 145 2.22 11.88 -5.05
C GLN A 145 1.27 10.92 -5.78
N LEU A 146 1.72 10.36 -6.90
CA LEU A 146 0.97 9.39 -7.68
C LEU A 146 1.50 7.99 -7.40
N ILE A 147 0.64 7.09 -6.95
CA ILE A 147 0.97 5.70 -6.66
C ILE A 147 0.36 4.80 -7.73
N HIS A 148 1.19 3.94 -8.31
CA HIS A 148 0.89 2.89 -9.26
C HIS A 148 -0.02 1.81 -8.66
N GLN A 149 -0.90 1.23 -9.47
CA GLN A 149 -1.58 -0.01 -9.12
C GLN A 149 -0.63 -1.21 -9.23
N GLY A 150 -0.64 -2.08 -8.22
CA GLY A 150 0.07 -3.35 -8.28
C GLY A 150 -0.62 -4.38 -9.19
N PRO A 151 -0.09 -5.61 -9.30
CA PRO A 151 -0.64 -6.68 -10.12
C PRO A 151 -1.93 -7.24 -9.50
N LEU A 152 -3.07 -6.63 -9.84
CA LEU A 152 -4.39 -6.97 -9.28
C LEU A 152 -4.80 -8.42 -9.56
N GLY A 153 -4.42 -8.96 -10.72
CA GLY A 153 -4.71 -10.34 -11.12
C GLY A 153 -4.05 -11.38 -10.23
N CYS A 154 -3.02 -11.02 -9.48
CA CYS A 154 -2.29 -11.92 -8.58
C CYS A 154 -2.83 -11.88 -7.12
N LEU A 155 -3.85 -11.09 -6.83
CA LEU A 155 -4.50 -11.10 -5.52
C LEU A 155 -5.27 -12.43 -5.34
N ALA A 156 -5.14 -13.08 -4.19
CA ALA A 156 -5.82 -14.36 -3.93
C ALA A 156 -7.35 -14.23 -4.07
N GLN A 157 -7.91 -13.10 -3.68
CA GLN A 157 -9.33 -12.78 -3.91
C GLN A 157 -9.69 -12.81 -5.39
N VAL A 158 -8.91 -12.14 -6.25
CA VAL A 158 -9.16 -12.08 -7.69
C VAL A 158 -9.00 -13.47 -8.32
N VAL A 159 -7.96 -14.21 -7.95
CA VAL A 159 -7.75 -15.59 -8.43
C VAL A 159 -8.89 -16.50 -7.97
N SER A 160 -9.38 -16.38 -6.75
CA SER A 160 -10.52 -17.16 -6.23
C SER A 160 -11.81 -16.90 -7.00
N LEU A 161 -12.11 -15.63 -7.30
CA LEU A 161 -13.35 -15.23 -7.94
C LEU A 161 -13.35 -15.45 -9.46
N PHE A 162 -12.23 -15.16 -10.13
CA PHE A 162 -12.14 -15.08 -11.59
C PHE A 162 -11.19 -16.11 -12.21
N GLY A 163 -10.36 -16.79 -11.41
CA GLY A 163 -9.37 -17.78 -11.88
C GLY A 163 -9.89 -19.21 -12.02
N LYS A 164 -11.20 -19.46 -11.92
CA LYS A 164 -11.80 -20.79 -12.10
C LYS A 164 -11.55 -21.34 -13.51
N ASP A 165 -11.60 -20.49 -14.51
CA ASP A 165 -11.23 -20.79 -15.89
C ASP A 165 -9.71 -20.61 -16.04
N LYS A 166 -8.99 -21.74 -16.14
CA LYS A 166 -7.53 -21.74 -16.25
C LYS A 166 -7.00 -21.04 -17.49
N SER A 167 -7.81 -20.89 -18.55
CA SER A 167 -7.43 -20.16 -19.76
C SER A 167 -7.26 -18.67 -19.55
N LYS A 168 -7.81 -18.13 -18.46
CA LYS A 168 -7.70 -16.73 -18.04
C LYS A 168 -6.48 -16.45 -17.15
N LEU A 169 -5.79 -17.49 -16.73
CA LEU A 169 -4.60 -17.38 -15.91
C LEU A 169 -3.35 -17.27 -16.79
N ASP A 170 -2.42 -16.43 -16.35
CA ASP A 170 -1.07 -16.42 -16.90
C ASP A 170 -0.23 -17.60 -16.37
N GLU A 171 0.99 -17.73 -16.83
CA GLU A 171 1.93 -18.80 -16.43
C GLU A 171 2.24 -18.83 -14.93
N PHE A 172 1.93 -17.75 -14.21
CA PHE A 172 2.15 -17.59 -12.75
C PHE A 172 0.87 -17.83 -11.94
N GLY A 173 -0.25 -18.14 -12.59
CA GLY A 173 -1.54 -18.36 -11.95
C GLY A 173 -2.31 -17.08 -11.60
N CYS A 174 -1.91 -15.95 -12.15
CA CYS A 174 -2.62 -14.66 -11.99
C CYS A 174 -3.67 -14.47 -13.10
N VAL A 175 -4.76 -13.78 -12.81
CA VAL A 175 -5.81 -13.46 -13.79
C VAL A 175 -5.33 -12.38 -14.75
N SER A 176 -5.08 -12.75 -16.01
CA SER A 176 -4.43 -11.92 -17.03
C SER A 176 -5.15 -10.60 -17.28
N ASP A 177 -6.50 -10.64 -17.43
CA ASP A 177 -7.30 -9.45 -17.74
C ASP A 177 -7.19 -8.37 -16.64
N HIS A 178 -7.11 -8.79 -15.37
CA HIS A 178 -6.97 -7.86 -14.24
C HIS A 178 -5.59 -7.23 -14.19
N ASN A 179 -4.55 -7.96 -14.55
CA ASN A 179 -3.20 -7.40 -14.67
C ASN A 179 -3.10 -6.43 -15.84
N GLN A 180 -3.74 -6.75 -16.99
CA GLN A 180 -3.82 -5.83 -18.14
C GLN A 180 -4.56 -4.54 -17.78
N ALA A 181 -5.67 -4.63 -17.04
CA ALA A 181 -6.40 -3.45 -16.58
C ALA A 181 -5.55 -2.57 -15.65
N ALA A 182 -4.79 -3.18 -14.73
CA ALA A 182 -3.86 -2.44 -13.86
C ALA A 182 -2.74 -1.77 -14.67
N GLN A 183 -2.18 -2.46 -15.66
CA GLN A 183 -1.14 -1.90 -16.53
C GLN A 183 -1.68 -0.73 -17.38
N LEU A 184 -2.89 -0.85 -17.94
CA LEU A 184 -3.52 0.23 -18.68
C LEU A 184 -3.75 1.47 -17.80
N PHE A 185 -4.26 1.27 -16.59
CA PHE A 185 -4.37 2.36 -15.61
C PHE A 185 -3.01 3.03 -15.35
N ASN A 186 -1.97 2.23 -15.12
CA ASN A 186 -0.62 2.72 -14.86
C ASN A 186 -0.03 3.50 -16.04
N LEU A 187 -0.32 3.07 -17.26
CA LEU A 187 0.07 3.79 -18.49
C LEU A 187 -0.60 5.17 -18.55
N GLN A 188 -1.90 5.25 -18.24
CA GLN A 188 -2.62 6.53 -18.21
C GLN A 188 -2.10 7.44 -17.10
N LEU A 189 -1.79 6.89 -15.95
CA LEU A 189 -1.21 7.60 -14.81
C LEU A 189 0.17 8.16 -15.16
N ASN A 190 1.02 7.39 -15.85
CA ASN A 190 2.32 7.87 -16.32
C ASN A 190 2.17 9.00 -17.35
N GLY A 191 1.16 8.91 -18.24
CA GLY A 191 0.84 10.00 -19.17
C GLY A 191 0.41 11.30 -18.45
N LEU A 192 -0.31 11.20 -17.35
CA LEU A 192 -0.65 12.36 -16.51
C LEU A 192 0.60 12.88 -15.79
N PHE A 193 1.39 12.00 -15.18
CA PHE A 193 2.63 12.34 -14.49
C PHE A 193 3.54 13.24 -15.32
N LYS A 194 3.73 12.93 -16.59
CA LYS A 194 4.58 13.71 -17.52
C LYS A 194 4.06 15.12 -17.82
N LYS A 195 2.77 15.38 -17.56
CA LYS A 195 2.15 16.71 -17.73
C LYS A 195 2.20 17.57 -16.46
N LEU A 196 2.42 16.97 -15.30
CA LEU A 196 2.37 17.68 -14.00
C LEU A 196 3.37 18.83 -13.88
N PRO A 197 4.63 18.74 -14.35
CA PRO A 197 5.57 19.85 -14.27
C PRO A 197 5.11 21.11 -15.00
N GLN A 198 4.34 20.95 -16.08
CA GLN A 198 3.77 22.08 -16.84
C GLN A 198 2.62 22.74 -16.09
N LEU A 199 1.82 21.95 -15.36
CA LEU A 199 0.68 22.41 -14.58
C LEU A 199 1.10 23.03 -13.24
N TYR A 200 2.24 22.58 -12.70
CA TYR A 200 2.76 22.98 -11.40
C TYR A 200 4.25 23.33 -11.46
N PRO A 201 4.59 24.51 -12.04
CA PRO A 201 5.98 24.94 -12.17
C PRO A 201 6.70 25.01 -10.82
N GLY A 202 7.94 24.56 -10.75
CA GLY A 202 8.76 24.55 -9.55
C GLY A 202 8.48 23.37 -8.60
N SER A 203 7.64 22.41 -9.00
CA SER A 203 7.42 21.15 -8.28
C SER A 203 8.23 20.02 -8.88
N HIS A 204 8.62 19.07 -8.04
CA HIS A 204 9.25 17.81 -8.44
C HIS A 204 8.24 16.67 -8.24
N PHE A 205 8.13 15.80 -9.22
CA PHE A 205 7.24 14.64 -9.17
C PHE A 205 8.07 13.39 -9.34
N THR A 206 7.81 12.38 -8.52
CA THR A 206 8.42 11.05 -8.63
C THR A 206 7.31 10.03 -8.86
N TYR A 207 7.45 9.29 -9.94
CA TYR A 207 6.60 8.15 -10.29
C TYR A 207 7.34 6.87 -9.94
N VAL A 208 6.67 5.95 -9.26
CA VAL A 208 7.26 4.67 -8.85
C VAL A 208 6.47 3.53 -9.47
N ASP A 209 7.13 2.66 -10.22
CA ASP A 209 6.55 1.47 -10.82
C ASP A 209 6.39 0.35 -9.78
N ILE A 210 5.35 0.48 -8.95
CA ILE A 210 4.97 -0.54 -7.96
C ILE A 210 4.51 -1.84 -8.62
N PHE A 211 3.95 -1.77 -9.85
CA PHE A 211 3.53 -2.97 -10.57
C PHE A 211 4.71 -3.91 -10.82
N SER A 212 5.80 -3.38 -11.36
CA SER A 212 7.00 -4.17 -11.63
C SER A 212 7.65 -4.70 -10.36
N ILE A 213 7.74 -3.90 -9.28
CA ILE A 213 8.29 -4.35 -8.00
C ILE A 213 7.48 -5.52 -7.42
N LYS A 214 6.15 -5.37 -7.36
CA LYS A 214 5.27 -6.40 -6.80
C LYS A 214 5.19 -7.64 -7.69
N SER A 215 5.21 -7.47 -9.01
CA SER A 215 5.27 -8.60 -9.95
C SER A 215 6.56 -9.39 -9.75
N ASP A 216 7.71 -8.74 -9.68
CA ASP A 216 8.99 -9.41 -9.41
C ASP A 216 8.98 -10.17 -8.07
N LEU A 217 8.40 -9.56 -7.02
CA LEU A 217 8.24 -10.24 -5.72
C LEU A 217 7.39 -11.51 -5.85
N ILE A 218 6.25 -11.45 -6.54
CA ILE A 218 5.33 -12.59 -6.70
C ILE A 218 5.97 -13.70 -7.53
N LEU A 219 6.59 -13.34 -8.65
CA LEU A 219 7.19 -14.29 -9.59
C LEU A 219 8.44 -14.98 -9.01
N ASN A 220 9.26 -14.22 -8.28
CA ASN A 220 10.54 -14.67 -7.74
C ASN A 220 10.52 -14.82 -6.22
N HIS A 221 9.34 -15.02 -5.61
CA HIS A 221 9.12 -15.03 -4.16
C HIS A 221 10.13 -15.93 -3.41
N SER A 222 10.39 -17.14 -3.91
CA SER A 222 11.32 -18.10 -3.28
C SER A 222 12.76 -17.55 -3.22
N LYS A 223 13.21 -16.83 -4.26
CA LYS A 223 14.52 -16.16 -4.30
C LYS A 223 14.64 -15.10 -3.20
N TYR A 224 13.53 -14.51 -2.81
CA TYR A 224 13.47 -13.46 -1.79
C TYR A 224 13.12 -13.99 -0.39
N GLY A 225 13.06 -15.31 -0.22
CA GLY A 225 12.86 -15.97 1.06
C GLY A 225 11.40 -16.16 1.47
N PHE A 226 10.46 -15.94 0.55
CA PHE A 226 9.04 -16.23 0.74
C PHE A 226 8.70 -17.62 0.22
N ASP A 227 7.94 -18.40 0.98
CA ASP A 227 7.50 -19.73 0.59
C ASP A 227 6.19 -19.68 -0.22
N HIS A 228 5.39 -18.63 -0.02
CA HIS A 228 4.06 -18.47 -0.62
C HIS A 228 3.87 -17.08 -1.24
N SER A 229 3.56 -17.04 -2.54
CA SER A 229 3.33 -15.79 -3.28
C SER A 229 1.87 -15.32 -3.23
N ILE A 230 0.92 -16.17 -3.65
CA ILE A 230 -0.52 -15.83 -3.76
C ILE A 230 -1.31 -16.38 -2.56
N MET A 231 -0.93 -17.55 -2.03
CA MET A 231 -1.57 -18.14 -0.86
C MET A 231 -1.56 -17.17 0.33
N VAL A 232 -2.71 -16.97 0.99
CA VAL A 232 -2.82 -16.00 2.08
C VAL A 232 -2.36 -16.59 3.40
N CYS A 233 -1.74 -15.73 4.24
CA CYS A 233 -1.31 -16.10 5.59
C CYS A 233 -2.49 -16.13 6.57
N CYS A 234 -3.43 -15.19 6.46
CA CYS A 234 -4.61 -15.13 7.35
C CYS A 234 -5.86 -15.55 6.60
N GLY A 235 -6.23 -16.80 6.73
CA GLY A 235 -7.37 -17.35 6.01
C GLY A 235 -7.87 -18.67 6.58
N THR A 236 -8.79 -19.30 5.86
CA THR A 236 -9.44 -20.57 6.28
C THR A 236 -9.82 -21.49 5.12
N GLY A 237 -9.59 -21.06 3.87
CA GLY A 237 -9.99 -21.83 2.67
C GLY A 237 -9.12 -23.05 2.38
N GLY A 238 -7.96 -23.19 3.03
CA GLY A 238 -6.98 -24.26 2.74
C GLY A 238 -6.28 -24.08 1.38
N PRO A 239 -5.36 -25.00 1.04
CA PRO A 239 -4.65 -24.93 -0.25
C PRO A 239 -5.61 -24.99 -1.46
N PRO A 240 -5.30 -24.33 -2.59
CA PRO A 240 -4.04 -23.65 -2.87
C PRO A 240 -3.97 -22.20 -2.40
N LEU A 241 -5.08 -21.54 -2.09
CA LEU A 241 -5.11 -20.12 -1.81
C LEU A 241 -5.24 -19.77 -0.31
N ASN A 242 -5.75 -20.70 0.50
CA ASN A 242 -6.15 -20.49 1.88
C ASN A 242 -7.12 -19.29 2.05
N PHE A 243 -7.88 -18.96 1.00
CA PHE A 243 -8.80 -17.83 0.92
C PHE A 243 -10.26 -18.31 0.87
N ASP A 244 -11.12 -17.64 1.64
CA ASP A 244 -12.58 -17.81 1.63
C ASP A 244 -13.19 -16.40 1.60
N ASP A 245 -13.99 -16.09 0.59
CA ASP A 245 -14.59 -14.78 0.36
C ASP A 245 -15.67 -14.41 1.40
N GLN A 246 -16.11 -15.39 2.21
CA GLN A 246 -17.14 -15.23 3.22
C GLN A 246 -16.57 -15.09 4.64
N VAL A 247 -15.27 -15.34 4.85
CA VAL A 247 -14.65 -15.34 6.17
C VAL A 247 -13.38 -14.51 6.15
N GLY A 248 -13.49 -13.26 6.58
CA GLY A 248 -12.37 -12.32 6.67
C GLY A 248 -11.35 -12.70 7.74
N CYS A 249 -10.13 -12.19 7.60
CA CYS A 249 -9.04 -12.43 8.54
C CYS A 249 -9.44 -12.04 9.98
N GLY A 250 -9.32 -12.98 10.90
CA GLY A 250 -9.70 -12.83 12.32
C GLY A 250 -11.19 -13.09 12.60
N GLU A 251 -11.99 -13.33 11.59
CA GLU A 251 -13.44 -13.57 11.72
C GLU A 251 -13.76 -15.06 11.86
N THR A 252 -14.96 -15.31 12.40
CA THR A 252 -15.62 -16.62 12.44
C THR A 252 -16.98 -16.51 11.78
N ALA A 253 -17.22 -17.30 10.75
CA ALA A 253 -18.48 -17.32 10.04
C ALA A 253 -18.86 -18.73 9.58
N THR A 254 -20.13 -18.92 9.18
CA THR A 254 -20.56 -20.17 8.56
C THR A 254 -20.35 -20.05 7.05
N SER A 255 -19.47 -20.87 6.52
CA SER A 255 -19.19 -20.97 5.09
C SER A 255 -19.50 -22.41 4.64
N ASN A 256 -20.37 -22.57 3.63
CA ASN A 256 -20.81 -23.87 3.10
C ASN A 256 -21.31 -24.85 4.21
N GLY A 257 -22.10 -24.33 5.14
CA GLY A 257 -22.67 -25.13 6.25
C GLY A 257 -21.70 -25.52 7.37
N THR A 258 -20.47 -25.04 7.32
CA THR A 258 -19.41 -25.31 8.33
C THR A 258 -18.97 -24.02 8.99
N ILE A 259 -18.83 -24.04 10.32
CA ILE A 259 -18.23 -22.91 11.06
C ILE A 259 -16.74 -22.90 10.80
N LYS A 260 -16.24 -21.79 10.27
CA LYS A 260 -14.83 -21.57 9.98
C LYS A 260 -14.33 -20.32 10.70
N THR A 261 -13.08 -20.33 11.10
CA THR A 261 -12.39 -19.17 11.69
C THR A 261 -11.12 -18.91 10.88
N ALA A 262 -11.03 -17.75 10.24
CA ALA A 262 -9.81 -17.34 9.56
C ALA A 262 -8.76 -16.91 10.58
N LYS A 263 -7.61 -17.57 10.57
CA LYS A 263 -6.52 -17.34 11.52
C LYS A 263 -5.23 -17.01 10.81
N PRO A 264 -4.37 -16.17 11.43
CA PRO A 264 -3.01 -15.96 10.95
C PRO A 264 -2.21 -17.27 10.86
N CYS A 265 -1.35 -17.35 9.86
CA CYS A 265 -0.32 -18.39 9.79
C CYS A 265 0.72 -18.21 10.91
N ILE A 266 1.52 -19.24 11.15
CA ILE A 266 2.53 -19.23 12.23
C ILE A 266 3.65 -18.23 11.93
N ASP A 267 4.13 -18.20 10.67
CA ASP A 267 5.21 -17.32 10.23
C ASP A 267 4.78 -16.49 9.02
N SER A 268 4.31 -15.28 9.27
CA SER A 268 3.87 -14.36 8.23
C SER A 268 5.01 -13.82 7.36
N SER A 269 6.27 -13.96 7.78
CA SER A 269 7.43 -13.55 6.99
C SER A 269 7.65 -14.43 5.75
N LYS A 270 7.00 -15.58 5.71
CA LYS A 270 7.05 -16.55 4.60
C LYS A 270 5.98 -16.34 3.54
N TYR A 271 5.08 -15.39 3.74
CA TYR A 271 3.95 -15.12 2.85
C TYR A 271 4.02 -13.73 2.27
N VAL A 272 3.72 -13.59 0.98
CA VAL A 272 3.57 -12.29 0.34
C VAL A 272 2.20 -11.70 0.65
N SER A 273 1.12 -12.51 0.51
CA SER A 273 -0.26 -12.09 0.74
C SER A 273 -0.67 -12.28 2.20
N TRP A 274 -1.32 -11.27 2.79
CA TRP A 274 -1.85 -11.34 4.15
C TRP A 274 -3.23 -11.99 4.21
N ASP A 275 -4.22 -11.37 3.60
CA ASP A 275 -5.65 -11.73 3.69
C ASP A 275 -6.32 -11.93 2.32
N GLY A 276 -5.56 -11.93 1.25
CA GLY A 276 -6.03 -12.09 -0.13
C GLY A 276 -6.15 -10.79 -0.92
N ILE A 277 -6.07 -9.64 -0.25
CA ILE A 277 -6.06 -8.30 -0.84
C ILE A 277 -4.77 -7.56 -0.47
N HIS A 278 -4.39 -7.63 0.81
CA HIS A 278 -3.30 -6.86 1.39
C HIS A 278 -2.02 -7.69 1.47
N TYR A 279 -0.89 -6.99 1.49
CA TYR A 279 0.43 -7.60 1.62
C TYR A 279 0.83 -7.74 3.10
N THR A 280 1.68 -8.74 3.40
CA THR A 280 2.28 -8.87 4.73
C THR A 280 3.26 -7.72 5.00
N GLU A 281 3.62 -7.50 6.27
CA GLU A 281 4.66 -6.54 6.64
C GLU A 281 5.99 -6.85 5.95
N ALA A 282 6.37 -8.13 5.85
CA ALA A 282 7.60 -8.57 5.18
C ALA A 282 7.60 -8.20 3.70
N ALA A 283 6.47 -8.40 3.01
CA ALA A 283 6.32 -8.01 1.60
C ALA A 283 6.32 -6.48 1.43
N ASN A 284 5.66 -5.73 2.31
CA ASN A 284 5.70 -4.26 2.30
C ASN A 284 7.11 -3.73 2.50
N ARG A 285 7.88 -4.34 3.40
CA ARG A 285 9.29 -4.01 3.60
C ARG A 285 10.11 -4.26 2.33
N PHE A 286 9.92 -5.41 1.68
CA PHE A 286 10.58 -5.72 0.40
C PHE A 286 10.29 -4.66 -0.66
N VAL A 287 9.02 -4.32 -0.87
CA VAL A 287 8.60 -3.30 -1.84
C VAL A 287 9.27 -1.96 -1.54
N THR A 288 9.26 -1.55 -0.27
CA THR A 288 9.90 -0.29 0.16
C THR A 288 11.39 -0.28 -0.15
N LEU A 289 12.12 -1.34 0.18
CA LEU A 289 13.55 -1.43 -0.14
C LEU A 289 13.83 -1.25 -1.63
N HIS A 290 12.96 -1.81 -2.50
CA HIS A 290 13.10 -1.66 -3.95
C HIS A 290 12.74 -0.25 -4.45
N ILE A 291 11.74 0.40 -3.84
CA ILE A 291 11.47 1.83 -4.09
C ILE A 291 12.73 2.65 -3.81
N LEU A 292 13.37 2.39 -2.67
CA LEU A 292 14.54 3.11 -2.19
C LEU A 292 15.78 2.97 -3.07
N THR A 293 15.88 1.90 -3.86
CA THR A 293 16.98 1.77 -4.83
C THR A 293 16.92 2.83 -5.94
N GLY A 294 15.78 3.48 -6.14
CA GLY A 294 15.53 4.38 -7.27
C GLY A 294 15.38 3.68 -8.64
N LYS A 295 15.67 2.37 -8.72
CA LYS A 295 15.66 1.60 -9.97
C LYS A 295 14.29 1.62 -10.68
N TYR A 296 13.22 1.69 -9.92
CA TYR A 296 11.83 1.64 -10.38
C TYR A 296 11.18 3.03 -10.35
N SER A 297 11.97 4.09 -10.25
CA SER A 297 11.49 5.46 -10.08
C SER A 297 11.90 6.35 -11.24
N GLU A 298 10.97 7.18 -11.70
CA GLU A 298 11.22 8.27 -12.68
C GLU A 298 10.87 9.59 -12.01
N THR A 299 11.76 10.58 -12.09
CA THR A 299 11.53 11.93 -11.54
C THR A 299 11.50 12.95 -12.65
N VAL A 300 10.50 13.81 -12.65
CA VAL A 300 10.35 14.93 -13.60
C VAL A 300 10.19 16.25 -12.85
N SER A 301 10.75 17.31 -13.42
CA SER A 301 10.59 18.69 -12.94
C SER A 301 10.53 19.66 -14.11
N SER A 302 10.00 20.86 -13.87
CA SER A 302 9.93 21.91 -14.90
C SER A 302 11.30 22.44 -15.35
N GLN A 303 12.39 22.06 -14.69
CA GLN A 303 13.75 22.43 -15.11
C GLN A 303 14.33 21.50 -16.19
N ASN A 304 13.67 20.37 -16.45
CA ASN A 304 14.13 19.36 -17.42
C ASN A 304 13.26 19.32 -18.71
N LEU A 305 12.41 20.32 -18.91
CA LEU A 305 11.60 20.57 -20.09
C LEU A 305 12.04 21.88 -20.77
#